data_3573687207b76af56ad0d7d398226f72
#
_entry.id   3573687207b76af56ad0d7d398226f72
#
_cell.length_a   1.000
_cell.length_b   1.000
_cell.length_c   1.000
_cell.angle_alpha   90.00
_cell.angle_beta   90.00
_cell.angle_gamma   90.00
#
_symmetry.space_group_name_H-M   'P 1'
#
loop_
_entity.id
_entity.type
_entity.pdbx_description
1 polymer ?
#
loop_
_entity_poly.entity_id
_entity_poly.type
_entity_poly.pdbx_seq_one_letter_code
_entity_poly.pdbx_strand_id
1 'polypeptide(L)' 'NIVSLIQSNYAGYGTGMVAPGTGFSLHNRGAGFDLKPDLPNSLMGRKRPLHTIIPALMRKDEMAIGFG' A
#
# COMPACT_ATOMS: atom_id res chain seq x y z
N ASN A 1 -15.13 11.87 -13.19
CA ASN A 1 -13.87 11.53 -12.51
C ASN A 1 -14.13 10.48 -11.43
N ILE A 2 -13.21 9.52 -11.30
CA ILE A 2 -13.27 8.47 -10.28
C ILE A 2 -12.02 8.58 -9.43
N VAL A 3 -12.19 8.59 -8.10
CA VAL A 3 -11.08 8.62 -7.13
C VAL A 3 -11.23 7.42 -6.20
N SER A 4 -10.13 6.67 -6.04
CA SER A 4 -10.03 5.62 -5.02
C SER A 4 -9.02 6.07 -3.97
N LEU A 5 -9.49 6.33 -2.76
CA LEU A 5 -8.65 6.73 -1.63
C LEU A 5 -8.68 5.63 -0.58
N ILE A 6 -7.49 5.09 -0.27
CA ILE A 6 -7.34 4.00 0.68
C ILE A 6 -6.27 4.36 1.70
N GLN A 7 -6.54 4.10 2.96
CA GLN A 7 -5.60 4.25 4.06
C GLN A 7 -5.50 2.92 4.80
N SER A 8 -4.27 2.46 5.04
CA SER A 8 -4.05 1.17 5.71
C SER A 8 -2.68 1.15 6.38
N ASN A 9 -2.60 0.54 7.54
CA ASN A 9 -1.34 0.27 8.23
C ASN A 9 -0.77 -1.12 7.90
N TYR A 10 -1.41 -1.88 7.01
CA TYR A 10 -1.14 -3.26 6.64
C TYR A 10 -1.65 -4.23 7.71
N ALA A 11 -0.90 -4.49 8.77
CA ALA A 11 -1.31 -5.43 9.82
C ALA A 11 -1.58 -4.67 11.12
N GLY A 12 -2.77 -4.84 11.71
CA GLY A 12 -3.14 -4.26 12.99
C GLY A 12 -2.86 -2.77 13.09
N TYR A 13 -2.04 -2.37 14.05
CA TYR A 13 -1.61 -0.99 14.24
C TYR A 13 -0.34 -0.63 13.44
N GLY A 14 0.03 -1.44 12.47
CA GLY A 14 1.27 -1.25 11.72
C GLY A 14 2.48 -1.53 12.60
N THR A 15 3.45 -0.61 12.61
CA THR A 15 4.64 -0.73 13.47
C THR A 15 4.38 -0.40 14.93
N GLY A 16 3.23 0.20 15.25
CA GLY A 16 2.95 0.75 16.57
C GLY A 16 3.63 2.10 16.84
N MET A 17 4.39 2.62 15.88
CA MET A 17 5.06 3.92 15.98
C MET A 17 4.25 5.00 15.28
N VAL A 18 4.29 6.19 15.84
CA VAL A 18 3.66 7.39 15.26
C VAL A 18 4.76 8.33 14.78
N ALA A 19 4.62 8.84 13.57
CA ALA A 19 5.58 9.82 13.04
C ALA A 19 5.49 11.12 13.85
N PRO A 20 6.60 11.61 14.43
CA PRO A 20 6.58 12.80 15.29
C PRO A 20 5.96 14.02 14.61
N GLY A 21 5.06 14.70 15.31
CA GLY A 21 4.42 15.92 14.83
C GLY A 21 3.36 15.74 13.75
N THR A 22 3.02 14.52 13.38
CA THR A 22 2.09 14.25 12.25
C THR A 22 0.75 13.65 12.68
N GLY A 23 0.73 12.87 13.77
CA GLY A 23 -0.47 12.20 14.26
C GLY A 23 -0.85 10.93 13.49
N PHE A 24 -0.06 10.45 12.53
CA PHE A 24 -0.33 9.20 11.83
C PHE A 24 0.64 8.07 12.20
N SER A 25 0.12 6.85 12.20
CA SER A 25 0.90 5.64 12.47
C SER A 25 1.66 5.19 11.22
N LEU A 26 2.84 4.61 11.42
CA LEU A 26 3.64 4.05 10.34
C LEU A 26 3.18 2.62 10.02
N HIS A 27 2.95 2.34 8.76
CA HIS A 27 2.60 1.00 8.30
C HIS A 27 3.78 0.03 8.43
N ASN A 28 3.48 -1.26 8.49
CA ASN A 28 4.50 -2.33 8.59
C ASN A 28 4.63 -3.17 7.31
N ARG A 29 4.37 -2.57 6.13
CA ARG A 29 4.47 -3.27 4.83
C ARG A 29 5.87 -3.74 4.48
N GLY A 30 6.89 -3.22 5.15
CA GLY A 30 8.27 -3.69 4.98
C GLY A 30 8.46 -5.17 5.27
N ALA A 31 7.59 -5.78 6.07
CA ALA A 31 7.60 -7.22 6.30
C ALA A 31 7.38 -8.06 5.04
N GLY A 32 6.83 -7.45 3.98
CA GLY A 32 6.60 -8.12 2.70
C GLY A 32 7.81 -8.17 1.77
N PHE A 33 8.93 -7.54 2.12
CA PHE A 33 10.14 -7.66 1.31
C PHE A 33 10.75 -9.05 1.39
N ASP A 34 11.32 -9.50 0.27
CA ASP A 34 12.08 -10.74 0.20
C ASP A 34 13.52 -10.51 0.65
N LEU A 35 14.05 -11.42 1.43
CA LEU A 35 15.45 -11.35 1.89
C LEU A 35 16.43 -11.93 0.86
N LYS A 36 15.95 -12.62 -0.17
CA LYS A 36 16.80 -13.10 -1.26
C LYS A 36 17.23 -11.93 -2.13
N PRO A 37 18.53 -11.82 -2.48
CA PRO A 37 19.01 -10.77 -3.37
C PRO A 37 18.52 -10.95 -4.80
N ASP A 38 18.61 -9.88 -5.60
CA ASP A 38 18.37 -9.88 -7.06
C ASP A 38 16.95 -10.23 -7.50
N LEU A 39 15.97 -10.17 -6.60
CA LEU A 39 14.57 -10.29 -6.94
C LEU A 39 13.91 -8.90 -7.02
N PRO A 40 12.83 -8.75 -7.80
CA PRO A 40 12.10 -7.49 -7.87
C PRO A 40 11.65 -6.97 -6.52
N ASN A 41 11.29 -7.86 -5.59
CA ASN A 41 10.82 -7.50 -4.25
C ASN A 41 11.89 -7.65 -3.16
N SER A 42 13.18 -7.69 -3.52
CA SER A 42 14.28 -7.77 -2.56
C SER A 42 14.32 -6.55 -1.65
N LEU A 43 14.69 -6.75 -0.39
CA LEU A 43 14.91 -5.66 0.55
C LEU A 43 16.11 -4.81 0.10
N MET A 44 15.89 -3.53 -0.08
CA MET A 44 16.91 -2.55 -0.46
C MET A 44 16.60 -1.19 0.17
N GLY A 45 17.64 -0.37 0.33
CA GLY A 45 17.45 1.03 0.71
C GLY A 45 16.67 1.82 -0.34
N ARG A 46 15.88 2.79 0.11
CA ARG A 46 15.09 3.71 -0.73
C ARG A 46 14.06 3.01 -1.64
N LYS A 47 13.64 1.83 -1.29
CA LYS A 47 12.67 1.05 -2.06
C LYS A 47 11.32 1.06 -1.37
N ARG A 48 10.27 1.27 -2.17
CA ARG A 48 8.89 1.18 -1.67
C ARG A 48 8.46 -0.27 -1.54
N PRO A 49 7.79 -0.65 -0.44
CA PRO A 49 7.25 -1.99 -0.31
C PRO A 49 6.11 -2.24 -1.30
N LEU A 50 5.87 -3.51 -1.61
CA LEU A 50 4.71 -3.91 -2.40
C LEU A 50 3.42 -3.44 -1.71
N HIS A 51 2.59 -2.74 -2.46
CA HIS A 51 1.30 -2.28 -1.96
C HIS A 51 0.23 -3.34 -2.17
N THR A 52 -0.66 -3.49 -1.19
CA THR A 52 -1.72 -4.52 -1.22
C THR A 52 -3.12 -3.94 -1.45
N ILE A 53 -3.21 -2.68 -1.85
CA ILE A 53 -4.48 -2.08 -2.25
C ILE A 53 -4.86 -2.56 -3.64
N ILE A 54 -6.15 -2.69 -3.88
CA ILE A 54 -6.68 -3.30 -5.09
C ILE A 54 -7.77 -2.42 -5.73
N PRO A 55 -7.43 -1.20 -6.17
CA PRO A 55 -8.40 -0.40 -6.89
C PRO A 55 -8.82 -1.11 -8.18
N ALA A 56 -10.10 -1.10 -8.46
CA ALA A 56 -10.65 -1.77 -9.62
C ALA A 56 -11.60 -0.84 -10.39
N LEU A 57 -11.70 -1.09 -11.69
CA LEU A 57 -12.58 -0.36 -12.58
C LEU A 57 -13.33 -1.33 -13.47
N MET A 58 -14.65 -1.19 -13.53
CA MET A 58 -15.49 -1.93 -14.45
C MET A 58 -16.09 -0.96 -15.45
N ARG A 59 -16.09 -1.34 -16.73
CA ARG A 59 -16.68 -0.52 -17.79
C ARG A 59 -17.61 -1.34 -18.65
N LYS A 60 -18.71 -0.71 -19.05
CA LYS A 60 -19.63 -1.23 -20.05
C LYS A 60 -20.21 -0.04 -20.81
N ASP A 61 -20.01 0.02 -22.14
CA ASP A 61 -20.40 1.12 -22.99
C ASP A 61 -19.86 2.47 -22.46
N GLU A 62 -20.71 3.42 -22.14
CA GLU A 62 -20.31 4.73 -21.60
C GLU A 62 -20.30 4.76 -20.05
N MET A 63 -20.64 3.64 -19.42
CA MET A 63 -20.62 3.53 -17.97
C MET A 63 -19.28 3.06 -17.46
N ALA A 64 -18.82 3.65 -16.33
CA ALA A 64 -17.66 3.22 -15.61
C ALA A 64 -17.94 3.22 -14.11
N ILE A 65 -17.57 2.15 -13.41
CA ILE A 65 -17.75 1.99 -11.96
C ILE A 65 -16.39 1.69 -11.34
N GLY A 66 -15.94 2.55 -10.43
CA GLY A 66 -14.76 2.31 -9.61
C GLY A 66 -15.16 1.61 -8.32
N PHE A 67 -14.33 0.64 -7.88
CA PHE A 67 -14.54 -0.09 -6.62
C PHE A 67 -13.21 -0.64 -6.09
N GLY A 68 -13.25 -1.24 -4.89
CA GLY A 68 -12.03 -1.78 -4.28
C GLY A 68 -11.97 -1.60 -2.79
#